data_6a092efff0b3bb5665103b4979f95de4
#
_entry.id   6a092efff0b3bb5665103b4979f95de4
#
_cell.length_a   1.000
_cell.length_b   1.000
_cell.length_c   1.000
_cell.angle_alpha   90.00
_cell.angle_beta   90.00
_cell.angle_gamma   90.00
#
_symmetry.space_group_name_H-M   'P 1'
#
loop_
_entity.id
_entity.type
_entity.pdbx_description
1 polymer ?
#
loop_
_entity_poly.entity_id
_entity_poly.type
_entity_poly.pdbx_seq_one_letter_code
_entity_poly.pdbx_strand_id
1 'polypeptide(L)'
;MYAQQLELFELFNPNPIKTSRSQLTFVDLFAGIGGFRIPLEELGCKCLGYSEIDKKAIQTYRDNFIKDANSDEVYLGDITNLNQLPFPIDVLVGGVPCQPWSIAGKMQGLDDPRGKLWTDVFRVVTANRPKAFIFENVKGLTEPRNIESLKYIINNLTSSGYVVKYEVLNSYDFGLPQDRDRMFIVGIRNDLERCWGFTFPKPIEGAIKLYDVIPGIQRSNFRKQKFSPTVLFDGKIPGSRGRFQKLDELNDFFLFTDIRDGHTTIHSWDLIETTSREKLICQTIMKNRRKNIYGEKDGNPLQFKVLATLIPELKQTEIDNLVDKEILRSVDDKGYDFVNSKISSGINGISKIFLPHADAIATLTATGTRDFVATISIQCQEPLAYKETFIREIYQKKNFQPLTAQDYAKLQGFPEWFKIYENETTAKHQLGNAVSIPVVYHLAKALLENIL
;
A
#
# COMPACT_ATOMS: atom_id res chain seq x y z
N MET A 1 -9.51 3.55 25.99
CA MET A 1 -8.63 3.03 24.94
C MET A 1 -9.00 1.61 24.53
N TYR A 2 -9.13 0.67 25.45
CA TYR A 2 -9.60 -0.72 25.20
C TYR A 2 -11.04 -0.79 24.64
N ALA A 3 -11.94 0.06 25.11
CA ALA A 3 -13.36 0.01 24.72
C ALA A 3 -13.59 0.43 23.24
N GLN A 4 -12.85 1.38 22.69
CA GLN A 4 -13.04 1.85 21.31
C GLN A 4 -12.44 0.91 20.25
N GLN A 5 -11.39 0.18 20.58
CA GLN A 5 -10.91 -0.91 19.72
C GLN A 5 -11.84 -2.13 19.79
N LEU A 6 -12.44 -2.38 20.94
CA LEU A 6 -13.52 -3.38 21.09
C LEU A 6 -14.80 -2.94 20.35
N GLU A 7 -15.18 -1.67 20.37
CA GLU A 7 -16.29 -1.15 19.56
C GLU A 7 -16.00 -1.26 18.04
N LEU A 8 -14.76 -1.11 17.63
CA LEU A 8 -14.35 -1.36 16.23
C LEU A 8 -14.44 -2.86 15.90
N PHE A 9 -13.95 -3.71 16.80
CA PHE A 9 -14.08 -5.17 16.67
C PHE A 9 -15.53 -5.61 16.81
N GLU A 10 -16.34 -4.94 17.64
CA GLU A 10 -17.77 -5.19 17.76
C GLU A 10 -18.60 -4.66 16.58
N LEU A 11 -18.16 -3.59 15.91
CA LEU A 11 -18.68 -3.17 14.59
C LEU A 11 -18.37 -4.21 13.50
N PHE A 12 -17.30 -4.98 13.68
CA PHE A 12 -16.91 -6.11 12.82
C PHE A 12 -17.43 -7.46 13.33
N ASN A 13 -18.10 -7.52 14.50
CA ASN A 13 -18.64 -8.73 15.09
C ASN A 13 -20.18 -8.73 15.02
N PRO A 14 -20.78 -8.85 13.83
CA PRO A 14 -22.17 -9.26 13.77
C PRO A 14 -22.22 -10.70 14.30
N ASN A 15 -23.23 -11.00 15.11
CA ASN A 15 -23.52 -12.35 15.58
C ASN A 15 -23.17 -13.39 14.51
N PRO A 16 -22.45 -14.46 14.86
CA PRO A 16 -22.13 -15.50 13.89
C PRO A 16 -23.43 -15.95 13.25
N ILE A 17 -23.42 -16.07 11.92
CA ILE A 17 -24.58 -16.56 11.17
C ILE A 17 -24.88 -17.95 11.71
N LYS A 18 -25.78 -18.05 12.70
CA LYS A 18 -26.28 -19.32 13.22
C LYS A 18 -27.17 -19.94 12.15
N THR A 19 -26.57 -20.56 11.17
CA THR A 19 -27.25 -21.41 10.22
C THR A 19 -26.99 -22.85 10.61
N SER A 20 -28.04 -23.68 10.63
CA SER A 20 -27.99 -25.15 10.71
C SER A 20 -27.41 -25.77 9.42
N ARG A 21 -26.67 -25.02 8.63
CA ARG A 21 -26.03 -25.41 7.36
C ARG A 21 -24.62 -25.94 7.63
N SER A 22 -24.16 -26.88 6.81
CA SER A 22 -22.79 -27.37 6.85
C SER A 22 -21.79 -26.21 6.77
N GLN A 23 -20.79 -26.21 7.63
CA GLN A 23 -19.72 -25.21 7.65
C GLN A 23 -19.02 -25.17 6.30
N LEU A 24 -18.97 -23.99 5.66
CA LEU A 24 -18.27 -23.80 4.41
C LEU A 24 -16.75 -23.98 4.60
N THR A 25 -16.12 -24.54 3.59
CA THR A 25 -14.69 -24.87 3.61
C THR A 25 -13.93 -24.03 2.59
N PHE A 26 -12.65 -23.73 2.87
CA PHE A 26 -11.82 -22.99 1.95
C PHE A 26 -10.36 -23.49 1.93
N VAL A 27 -9.66 -23.12 0.85
CA VAL A 27 -8.22 -23.23 0.70
C VAL A 27 -7.65 -21.86 0.38
N ASP A 28 -6.48 -21.53 1.00
CA ASP A 28 -5.76 -20.28 0.82
C ASP A 28 -4.51 -20.51 -0.05
N LEU A 29 -4.53 -20.02 -1.28
CA LEU A 29 -3.40 -20.06 -2.22
C LEU A 29 -2.53 -18.82 -2.06
N PHE A 30 -1.22 -19.00 -2.10
CA PHE A 30 -0.29 -17.91 -1.82
C PHE A 30 -0.58 -17.27 -0.45
N ALA A 31 -0.80 -18.12 0.54
CA ALA A 31 -1.42 -17.76 1.82
C ALA A 31 -0.65 -16.69 2.60
N GLY A 32 0.65 -16.51 2.31
CA GLY A 32 1.49 -15.56 3.03
C GLY A 32 1.45 -15.82 4.53
N ILE A 33 0.95 -14.85 5.26
CA ILE A 33 0.80 -14.93 6.72
C ILE A 33 -0.67 -15.14 7.17
N GLY A 34 -1.56 -15.50 6.24
CA GLY A 34 -2.96 -15.84 6.56
C GLY A 34 -3.94 -14.66 6.53
N GLY A 35 -3.66 -13.66 5.70
CA GLY A 35 -4.52 -12.48 5.59
C GLY A 35 -5.94 -12.77 5.07
N PHE A 36 -6.13 -13.75 4.22
CA PHE A 36 -7.45 -14.23 3.80
C PHE A 36 -8.09 -15.13 4.86
N ARG A 37 -7.29 -15.91 5.57
CA ARG A 37 -7.77 -16.87 6.54
C ARG A 37 -8.51 -16.22 7.70
N ILE A 38 -7.95 -15.18 8.29
CA ILE A 38 -8.52 -14.51 9.45
C ILE A 38 -10.01 -14.15 9.23
N PRO A 39 -10.35 -13.33 8.21
CA PRO A 39 -11.75 -12.93 8.03
C PRO A 39 -12.67 -14.09 7.59
N LEU A 40 -12.17 -15.10 6.88
CA LEU A 40 -12.99 -16.26 6.52
C LEU A 40 -13.33 -17.12 7.73
N GLU A 41 -12.39 -17.33 8.65
CA GLU A 41 -12.66 -18.04 9.91
C GLU A 41 -13.59 -17.25 10.84
N GLU A 42 -13.46 -15.91 10.90
CA GLU A 42 -14.40 -15.05 11.61
C GLU A 42 -15.84 -15.16 11.05
N LEU A 43 -15.98 -15.38 9.74
CA LEU A 43 -17.26 -15.64 9.09
C LEU A 43 -17.74 -17.10 9.21
N GLY A 44 -17.03 -17.93 9.97
CA GLY A 44 -17.40 -19.31 10.29
C GLY A 44 -16.97 -20.35 9.25
N CYS A 45 -16.15 -19.99 8.28
CA CYS A 45 -15.57 -20.95 7.33
C CYS A 45 -14.44 -21.76 7.98
N LYS A 46 -14.18 -22.97 7.47
CA LYS A 46 -13.07 -23.84 7.91
C LYS A 46 -11.98 -23.88 6.85
N CYS A 47 -10.75 -23.56 7.23
CA CYS A 47 -9.58 -23.77 6.39
C CYS A 47 -9.25 -25.28 6.31
N LEU A 48 -9.13 -25.83 5.09
CA LEU A 48 -8.73 -27.21 4.87
C LEU A 48 -7.28 -27.34 4.43
N GLY A 49 -6.70 -26.27 3.91
CA GLY A 49 -5.31 -26.28 3.49
C GLY A 49 -4.83 -24.94 2.94
N TYR A 50 -3.52 -24.81 2.84
CA TYR A 50 -2.86 -23.61 2.33
C TYR A 50 -1.64 -23.95 1.46
N SER A 51 -1.38 -23.07 0.48
CA SER A 51 -0.19 -23.14 -0.39
C SER A 51 0.65 -21.87 -0.18
N GLU A 52 1.93 -22.03 0.10
CA GLU A 52 2.91 -20.96 0.26
C GLU A 52 4.32 -21.54 0.05
N ILE A 53 5.26 -20.74 -0.45
CA ILE A 53 6.65 -21.16 -0.69
C ILE A 53 7.67 -20.42 0.16
N ASP A 54 7.33 -19.23 0.64
CA ASP A 54 8.22 -18.46 1.52
C ASP A 54 8.28 -19.10 2.91
N LYS A 55 9.45 -19.64 3.27
CA LYS A 55 9.64 -20.37 4.53
C LYS A 55 9.34 -19.51 5.77
N LYS A 56 9.61 -18.19 5.71
CA LYS A 56 9.34 -17.29 6.84
C LYS A 56 7.85 -16.97 6.95
N ALA A 57 7.16 -16.82 5.81
CA ALA A 57 5.71 -16.66 5.80
C ALA A 57 5.02 -17.94 6.31
N ILE A 58 5.45 -19.12 5.88
CA ILE A 58 4.98 -20.41 6.38
C ILE A 58 5.18 -20.51 7.90
N GLN A 59 6.33 -20.08 8.42
CA GLN A 59 6.57 -20.08 9.87
C GLN A 59 5.54 -19.17 10.58
N THR A 60 5.40 -17.91 10.15
CA THR A 60 4.42 -16.98 10.74
C THR A 60 3.00 -17.54 10.66
N TYR A 61 2.61 -18.12 9.51
CA TYR A 61 1.31 -18.76 9.34
C TYR A 61 1.10 -19.88 10.37
N ARG A 62 2.06 -20.79 10.47
CA ARG A 62 1.97 -21.95 11.40
C ARG A 62 1.95 -21.52 12.85
N ASP A 63 2.75 -20.52 13.26
CA ASP A 63 2.80 -20.01 14.62
C ASP A 63 1.47 -19.39 15.10
N ASN A 64 0.63 -18.95 14.13
CA ASN A 64 -0.68 -18.36 14.42
C ASN A 64 -1.83 -19.36 14.33
N PHE A 65 -1.77 -20.30 13.39
CA PHE A 65 -2.94 -21.09 13.03
C PHE A 65 -2.79 -22.60 13.28
N ILE A 66 -1.57 -23.14 13.24
CA ILE A 66 -1.34 -24.57 13.40
C ILE A 66 -0.86 -24.86 14.81
N LYS A 67 -1.81 -25.05 15.75
CA LYS A 67 -1.50 -25.24 17.17
C LYS A 67 -1.01 -26.63 17.52
N ASP A 68 -1.43 -27.63 16.74
CA ASP A 68 -1.12 -29.04 17.01
C ASP A 68 -0.52 -29.73 15.77
N ALA A 69 0.41 -30.64 16.01
CA ALA A 69 1.00 -31.48 14.96
C ALA A 69 -0.04 -32.39 14.27
N ASN A 70 -1.20 -32.59 14.89
CA ASN A 70 -2.32 -33.41 14.38
C ASN A 70 -3.42 -32.54 13.73
N SER A 71 -3.11 -31.31 13.31
CA SER A 71 -4.06 -30.51 12.55
C SER A 71 -4.48 -31.22 11.26
N ASP A 72 -5.81 -31.29 11.02
CA ASP A 72 -6.37 -31.83 9.76
C ASP A 72 -6.07 -30.94 8.54
N GLU A 73 -5.46 -29.79 8.76
CA GLU A 73 -5.16 -28.81 7.73
C GLU A 73 -3.93 -29.22 6.91
N VAL A 74 -4.06 -29.24 5.59
CA VAL A 74 -3.02 -29.75 4.68
C VAL A 74 -2.14 -28.61 4.17
N TYR A 75 -0.83 -28.73 4.39
CA TYR A 75 0.15 -27.90 3.67
C TYR A 75 0.30 -28.43 2.23
N LEU A 76 -0.11 -27.61 1.27
CA LEU A 76 -0.20 -27.96 -0.16
C LEU A 76 1.09 -27.65 -0.95
N GLY A 77 2.07 -26.97 -0.31
CA GLY A 77 3.35 -26.65 -0.94
C GLY A 77 3.27 -25.61 -2.04
N ASP A 78 4.01 -25.83 -3.13
CA ASP A 78 4.08 -24.94 -4.28
C ASP A 78 2.90 -25.20 -5.23
N ILE A 79 2.14 -24.16 -5.57
CA ILE A 79 1.00 -24.23 -6.50
C ILE A 79 1.38 -24.81 -7.86
N THR A 80 2.62 -24.62 -8.31
CA THR A 80 3.10 -25.13 -9.61
C THR A 80 3.05 -26.66 -9.68
N ASN A 81 3.08 -27.33 -8.52
CA ASN A 81 2.98 -28.79 -8.38
C ASN A 81 1.58 -29.27 -8.00
N LEU A 82 0.65 -28.35 -7.75
CA LEU A 82 -0.69 -28.66 -7.26
C LEU A 82 -1.67 -28.86 -8.41
N ASN A 83 -2.04 -30.11 -8.72
CA ASN A 83 -3.02 -30.41 -9.76
C ASN A 83 -4.44 -30.49 -9.20
N GLN A 84 -4.64 -31.31 -8.18
CA GLN A 84 -5.93 -31.55 -7.56
C GLN A 84 -5.78 -31.50 -6.04
N LEU A 85 -6.77 -30.90 -5.38
CA LEU A 85 -6.85 -30.90 -3.91
C LEU A 85 -7.26 -32.30 -3.42
N PRO A 86 -6.76 -32.73 -2.25
CA PRO A 86 -7.12 -34.04 -1.70
C PRO A 86 -8.54 -34.12 -1.12
N PHE A 87 -9.29 -32.99 -1.19
CA PHE A 87 -10.65 -32.85 -0.64
C PHE A 87 -11.45 -31.83 -1.48
N PRO A 88 -12.79 -31.94 -1.47
CA PRO A 88 -13.64 -30.88 -2.05
C PRO A 88 -13.61 -29.62 -1.19
N ILE A 89 -13.77 -28.45 -1.84
CA ILE A 89 -13.81 -27.14 -1.19
C ILE A 89 -14.96 -26.30 -1.70
N ASP A 90 -15.45 -25.39 -0.86
CA ASP A 90 -16.49 -24.43 -1.25
C ASP A 90 -15.88 -23.15 -1.82
N VAL A 91 -14.83 -22.62 -1.20
CA VAL A 91 -14.21 -21.36 -1.56
C VAL A 91 -12.70 -21.51 -1.78
N LEU A 92 -12.18 -20.89 -2.83
CA LEU A 92 -10.75 -20.78 -3.09
C LEU A 92 -10.34 -19.32 -2.99
N VAL A 93 -9.33 -19.02 -2.18
CA VAL A 93 -8.84 -17.63 -2.04
C VAL A 93 -7.35 -17.55 -2.31
N GLY A 94 -6.85 -16.34 -2.61
CA GLY A 94 -5.41 -16.16 -2.75
C GLY A 94 -4.98 -14.78 -3.24
N GLY A 95 -3.84 -14.33 -2.75
CA GLY A 95 -3.12 -13.15 -3.22
C GLY A 95 -2.13 -13.53 -4.32
N VAL A 96 -2.56 -13.55 -5.58
CA VAL A 96 -1.70 -13.98 -6.69
C VAL A 96 -0.54 -13.00 -6.88
N PRO A 97 0.74 -13.45 -6.94
CA PRO A 97 1.89 -12.55 -7.05
C PRO A 97 1.81 -11.57 -8.22
N CYS A 98 2.03 -10.29 -7.91
CA CYS A 98 1.73 -9.16 -8.79
C CYS A 98 2.96 -8.48 -9.40
N GLN A 99 4.17 -8.96 -9.12
CA GLN A 99 5.40 -8.25 -9.52
C GLN A 99 5.52 -7.92 -11.01
N PRO A 100 4.95 -8.70 -11.97
CA PRO A 100 4.95 -8.36 -13.39
C PRO A 100 4.16 -7.09 -13.74
N TRP A 101 3.15 -6.73 -12.94
CA TRP A 101 2.24 -5.60 -13.20
C TRP A 101 2.40 -4.44 -12.21
N SER A 102 3.31 -4.55 -11.24
CA SER A 102 3.55 -3.47 -10.27
C SER A 102 4.27 -2.29 -10.91
N ILE A 103 3.84 -1.07 -10.58
CA ILE A 103 4.52 0.19 -10.97
C ILE A 103 5.99 0.20 -10.50
N ALA A 104 6.28 -0.47 -9.38
CA ALA A 104 7.65 -0.61 -8.85
C ALA A 104 8.43 -1.78 -9.47
N GLY A 105 7.82 -2.64 -10.30
CA GLY A 105 8.43 -3.79 -10.95
C GLY A 105 8.85 -3.54 -12.39
N LYS A 106 9.42 -4.58 -13.06
CA LYS A 106 9.88 -4.51 -14.46
C LYS A 106 8.74 -4.56 -15.50
N MET A 107 7.49 -4.71 -15.08
CA MET A 107 6.28 -4.69 -15.90
C MET A 107 6.28 -5.66 -17.10
N GLN A 108 6.76 -6.86 -16.93
CA GLN A 108 6.87 -7.87 -17.99
C GLN A 108 5.56 -8.66 -18.25
N GLY A 109 4.49 -8.39 -17.44
CA GLY A 109 3.18 -9.02 -17.67
C GLY A 109 3.21 -10.56 -17.62
N LEU A 110 2.54 -11.19 -18.58
CA LEU A 110 2.48 -12.66 -18.71
C LEU A 110 3.82 -13.30 -19.15
N ASP A 111 4.77 -12.53 -19.66
CA ASP A 111 6.09 -13.03 -20.06
C ASP A 111 7.02 -13.26 -18.86
N ASP A 112 6.71 -12.65 -17.69
CA ASP A 112 7.42 -12.95 -16.45
C ASP A 112 6.99 -14.31 -15.90
N PRO A 113 7.91 -15.16 -15.42
CA PRO A 113 7.58 -16.45 -14.80
C PRO A 113 6.47 -16.36 -13.72
N ARG A 114 6.39 -15.25 -13.01
CA ARG A 114 5.36 -15.00 -11.98
C ARG A 114 3.99 -14.63 -12.57
N GLY A 115 3.94 -14.10 -13.79
CA GLY A 115 2.72 -13.92 -14.56
C GLY A 115 2.11 -15.25 -14.98
N LYS A 116 2.96 -16.27 -15.19
CA LYS A 116 2.54 -17.63 -15.50
C LYS A 116 1.81 -18.35 -14.36
N LEU A 117 1.95 -17.86 -13.09
CA LEU A 117 1.21 -18.44 -11.96
C LEU A 117 -0.32 -18.35 -12.12
N TRP A 118 -0.83 -17.45 -12.95
CA TRP A 118 -2.24 -17.47 -13.31
C TRP A 118 -2.67 -18.73 -14.05
N THR A 119 -1.79 -19.31 -14.86
CA THR A 119 -2.04 -20.64 -15.50
C THR A 119 -2.22 -21.74 -14.45
N ASP A 120 -1.43 -21.69 -13.37
CA ASP A 120 -1.56 -22.63 -12.26
C ASP A 120 -2.86 -22.41 -11.48
N VAL A 121 -3.24 -21.14 -11.26
CA VAL A 121 -4.54 -20.78 -10.66
C VAL A 121 -5.70 -21.33 -11.51
N PHE A 122 -5.68 -21.15 -12.84
CA PHE A 122 -6.72 -21.66 -13.73
C PHE A 122 -6.80 -23.20 -13.65
N ARG A 123 -5.66 -23.88 -13.61
CA ARG A 123 -5.59 -25.34 -13.46
C ARG A 123 -6.25 -25.78 -12.17
N VAL A 124 -5.92 -25.16 -11.03
CA VAL A 124 -6.49 -25.49 -9.73
C VAL A 124 -7.99 -25.21 -9.68
N VAL A 125 -8.44 -24.04 -10.20
CA VAL A 125 -9.86 -23.69 -10.29
C VAL A 125 -10.65 -24.70 -11.13
N THR A 126 -10.13 -25.05 -12.31
CA THR A 126 -10.79 -25.97 -13.24
C THR A 126 -10.87 -27.38 -12.70
N ALA A 127 -9.80 -27.87 -12.09
CA ALA A 127 -9.72 -29.24 -11.55
C ALA A 127 -10.62 -29.44 -10.32
N ASN A 128 -10.72 -28.43 -9.46
CA ASN A 128 -11.39 -28.56 -8.15
C ASN A 128 -12.80 -27.97 -8.10
N ARG A 129 -13.16 -27.13 -9.06
CA ARG A 129 -14.49 -26.52 -9.23
C ARG A 129 -15.12 -25.99 -7.91
N PRO A 130 -14.42 -25.13 -7.15
CA PRO A 130 -15.01 -24.53 -5.95
C PRO A 130 -16.31 -23.82 -6.27
N LYS A 131 -17.21 -23.63 -5.30
CA LYS A 131 -18.45 -22.84 -5.48
C LYS A 131 -18.12 -21.38 -5.84
N ALA A 132 -17.06 -20.85 -5.23
CA ALA A 132 -16.62 -19.48 -5.47
C ALA A 132 -15.10 -19.31 -5.23
N PHE A 133 -14.57 -18.20 -5.73
CA PHE A 133 -13.20 -17.79 -5.43
C PHE A 133 -13.08 -16.27 -5.22
N ILE A 134 -12.04 -15.88 -4.49
CA ILE A 134 -11.58 -14.50 -4.33
C ILE A 134 -10.09 -14.46 -4.59
N PHE A 135 -9.66 -13.72 -5.62
CA PHE A 135 -8.24 -13.48 -5.90
C PHE A 135 -7.92 -12.00 -5.76
N GLU A 136 -6.81 -11.67 -5.11
CA GLU A 136 -6.33 -10.31 -4.95
C GLU A 136 -5.14 -10.05 -5.87
N ASN A 137 -5.05 -8.81 -6.34
CA ASN A 137 -3.88 -8.31 -7.07
C ASN A 137 -3.72 -6.79 -6.89
N VAL A 138 -2.63 -6.25 -7.40
CA VAL A 138 -2.44 -4.78 -7.39
C VAL A 138 -3.36 -4.09 -8.40
N LYS A 139 -3.76 -2.84 -8.09
CA LYS A 139 -4.49 -1.97 -9.00
C LYS A 139 -3.82 -1.83 -10.37
N GLY A 140 -2.49 -1.91 -10.44
CA GLY A 140 -1.74 -1.80 -11.69
C GLY A 140 -2.22 -2.74 -12.80
N LEU A 141 -2.84 -3.87 -12.46
CA LEU A 141 -3.43 -4.80 -13.43
C LEU A 141 -4.63 -4.20 -14.20
N THR A 142 -5.31 -3.20 -13.64
CA THR A 142 -6.43 -2.49 -14.31
C THR A 142 -5.99 -1.31 -15.19
N GLU A 143 -4.70 -0.98 -15.21
CA GLU A 143 -4.19 0.12 -16.03
C GLU A 143 -4.22 -0.22 -17.54
N PRO A 144 -4.38 0.78 -18.41
CA PRO A 144 -4.51 0.57 -19.86
C PRO A 144 -3.42 -0.34 -20.47
N ARG A 145 -2.19 -0.23 -19.99
CA ARG A 145 -1.04 -1.05 -20.45
C ARG A 145 -1.13 -2.53 -20.08
N ASN A 146 -1.93 -2.88 -19.07
CA ASN A 146 -2.10 -4.25 -18.57
C ASN A 146 -3.49 -4.83 -18.87
N ILE A 147 -4.34 -4.08 -19.56
CA ILE A 147 -5.74 -4.44 -19.78
C ILE A 147 -5.91 -5.77 -20.55
N GLU A 148 -5.02 -6.08 -21.48
CA GLU A 148 -5.06 -7.35 -22.21
C GLU A 148 -4.75 -8.54 -21.29
N SER A 149 -3.82 -8.39 -20.35
CA SER A 149 -3.55 -9.40 -19.34
C SER A 149 -4.77 -9.60 -18.42
N LEU A 150 -5.43 -8.52 -18.02
CA LEU A 150 -6.66 -8.62 -17.22
C LEU A 150 -7.76 -9.34 -18.01
N LYS A 151 -7.99 -8.98 -19.27
CA LYS A 151 -8.96 -9.66 -20.13
C LYS A 151 -8.66 -11.16 -20.27
N TYR A 152 -7.39 -11.50 -20.46
CA TYR A 152 -6.95 -12.91 -20.52
C TYR A 152 -7.31 -13.66 -19.24
N ILE A 153 -7.04 -13.08 -18.07
CA ILE A 153 -7.37 -13.68 -16.77
C ILE A 153 -8.88 -13.88 -16.64
N ILE A 154 -9.67 -12.84 -16.88
CA ILE A 154 -11.13 -12.89 -16.74
C ILE A 154 -11.73 -13.91 -17.71
N ASN A 155 -11.29 -13.95 -18.97
CA ASN A 155 -11.79 -14.86 -19.99
C ASN A 155 -11.50 -16.34 -19.60
N ASN A 156 -10.32 -16.66 -19.10
CA ASN A 156 -9.99 -18.02 -18.66
C ASN A 156 -10.86 -18.46 -17.49
N LEU A 157 -11.02 -17.60 -16.47
CA LEU A 157 -11.88 -17.89 -15.32
C LEU A 157 -13.36 -18.05 -15.73
N THR A 158 -13.85 -17.20 -16.66
CA THR A 158 -15.21 -17.30 -17.18
C THR A 158 -15.39 -18.60 -17.98
N SER A 159 -14.43 -18.96 -18.84
CA SER A 159 -14.44 -20.20 -19.62
C SER A 159 -14.36 -21.45 -18.74
N SER A 160 -13.87 -21.33 -17.52
CA SER A 160 -13.86 -22.40 -16.52
C SER A 160 -15.24 -22.61 -15.85
N GLY A 161 -16.28 -21.87 -16.26
CA GLY A 161 -17.66 -22.04 -15.79
C GLY A 161 -18.03 -21.15 -14.61
N TYR A 162 -17.49 -19.91 -14.57
CA TYR A 162 -17.79 -18.95 -13.50
C TYR A 162 -18.38 -17.66 -14.05
N VAL A 163 -19.26 -17.04 -13.26
CA VAL A 163 -19.61 -15.63 -13.39
C VAL A 163 -18.55 -14.83 -12.67
N VAL A 164 -17.77 -14.06 -13.41
CA VAL A 164 -16.58 -13.37 -12.86
C VAL A 164 -16.80 -11.85 -12.86
N LYS A 165 -16.54 -11.22 -11.73
CA LYS A 165 -16.55 -9.75 -11.56
C LYS A 165 -15.23 -9.31 -10.94
N TYR A 166 -14.83 -8.07 -11.19
CA TYR A 166 -13.67 -7.48 -10.52
C TYR A 166 -13.91 -6.01 -10.18
N GLU A 167 -13.27 -5.56 -9.10
CA GLU A 167 -13.33 -4.17 -8.65
C GLU A 167 -12.06 -3.80 -7.89
N VAL A 168 -11.72 -2.50 -7.87
CA VAL A 168 -10.64 -1.97 -7.05
C VAL A 168 -11.22 -1.43 -5.77
N LEU A 169 -10.84 -2.03 -4.64
CA LEU A 169 -11.25 -1.62 -3.31
C LEU A 169 -10.07 -0.94 -2.59
N ASN A 170 -10.35 0.09 -1.81
CA ASN A 170 -9.35 0.81 -1.04
C ASN A 170 -9.52 0.54 0.45
N SER A 171 -8.43 0.22 1.15
CA SER A 171 -8.46 -0.08 2.60
C SER A 171 -9.07 1.04 3.44
N TYR A 172 -8.89 2.29 3.00
CA TYR A 172 -9.49 3.46 3.65
C TYR A 172 -11.02 3.41 3.68
N ASP A 173 -11.63 2.88 2.63
CA ASP A 173 -13.08 2.75 2.53
C ASP A 173 -13.67 1.67 3.47
N PHE A 174 -12.80 0.88 4.10
CA PHE A 174 -13.16 -0.20 5.01
C PHE A 174 -12.58 0.00 6.42
N GLY A 175 -12.42 1.26 6.83
CA GLY A 175 -12.11 1.63 8.20
C GLY A 175 -10.61 1.60 8.58
N LEU A 176 -9.69 1.47 7.64
CA LEU A 176 -8.26 1.55 7.93
C LEU A 176 -7.69 2.91 7.52
N PRO A 177 -6.84 3.56 8.33
CA PRO A 177 -6.20 4.81 7.95
C PRO A 177 -5.01 4.58 7.00
N GLN A 178 -5.26 3.85 5.92
CA GLN A 178 -4.28 3.50 4.89
C GLN A 178 -4.89 3.65 3.49
N ASP A 179 -4.26 4.46 2.64
CA ASP A 179 -4.62 4.59 1.22
C ASP A 179 -3.96 3.44 0.42
N ARG A 180 -4.67 2.31 0.36
CA ARG A 180 -4.20 1.07 -0.30
C ARG A 180 -5.25 0.55 -1.25
N ASP A 181 -5.05 0.80 -2.54
CA ASP A 181 -5.87 0.24 -3.62
C ASP A 181 -5.43 -1.19 -3.95
N ARG A 182 -6.39 -2.11 -3.99
CA ARG A 182 -6.18 -3.49 -4.46
C ARG A 182 -7.35 -3.92 -5.36
N MET A 183 -7.01 -4.63 -6.42
CA MET A 183 -8.00 -5.24 -7.28
C MET A 183 -8.39 -6.61 -6.72
N PHE A 184 -9.68 -6.85 -6.65
CA PHE A 184 -10.23 -8.15 -6.29
C PHE A 184 -11.00 -8.74 -7.48
N ILE A 185 -10.76 -10.01 -7.77
CA ILE A 185 -11.48 -10.79 -8.77
C ILE A 185 -12.31 -11.81 -8.00
N VAL A 186 -13.61 -11.78 -8.19
CA VAL A 186 -14.56 -12.69 -7.55
C VAL A 186 -15.25 -13.52 -8.63
N GLY A 187 -15.29 -14.82 -8.43
CA GLY A 187 -16.03 -15.72 -9.30
C GLY A 187 -16.98 -16.61 -8.52
N ILE A 188 -18.18 -16.78 -9.04
CA ILE A 188 -19.19 -17.71 -8.53
C ILE A 188 -19.53 -18.68 -9.64
N ARG A 189 -19.54 -19.98 -9.34
CA ARG A 189 -19.81 -21.02 -10.32
C ARG A 189 -21.19 -20.80 -10.94
N ASN A 190 -21.28 -20.86 -12.28
CA ASN A 190 -22.43 -20.43 -13.06
C ASN A 190 -23.65 -21.36 -12.97
N ASP A 191 -23.49 -22.56 -12.39
CA ASP A 191 -24.56 -23.50 -12.11
C ASP A 191 -25.24 -23.25 -10.74
N LEU A 192 -24.77 -22.26 -9.97
CA LEU A 192 -25.41 -21.87 -8.71
C LEU A 192 -26.50 -20.84 -8.97
N GLU A 193 -27.65 -21.01 -8.31
CA GLU A 193 -28.86 -20.23 -8.52
C GLU A 193 -28.65 -18.72 -8.39
N ARG A 194 -27.80 -18.29 -7.44
CA ARG A 194 -27.54 -16.86 -7.16
C ARG A 194 -26.24 -16.32 -7.76
N CYS A 195 -25.65 -17.00 -8.71
CA CYS A 195 -24.33 -16.62 -9.25
C CYS A 195 -24.25 -15.20 -9.84
N TRP A 196 -25.36 -14.62 -10.28
CA TRP A 196 -25.43 -13.25 -10.81
C TRP A 196 -25.69 -12.19 -9.74
N GLY A 197 -26.14 -12.58 -8.55
CA GLY A 197 -26.58 -11.67 -7.48
C GLY A 197 -25.45 -10.94 -6.77
N PHE A 198 -24.22 -11.42 -6.86
CA PHE A 198 -23.08 -10.83 -6.15
C PHE A 198 -22.85 -9.36 -6.58
N THR A 199 -22.64 -8.51 -5.57
CA THR A 199 -22.19 -7.12 -5.73
C THR A 199 -21.04 -6.85 -4.76
N PHE A 200 -20.06 -6.06 -5.18
CA PHE A 200 -18.98 -5.65 -4.29
C PHE A 200 -19.50 -4.83 -3.11
N PRO A 201 -18.89 -4.95 -1.94
CA PRO A 201 -19.30 -4.20 -0.75
C PRO A 201 -19.08 -2.69 -0.97
N LYS A 202 -20.01 -1.89 -0.44
CA LYS A 202 -19.89 -0.43 -0.44
C LYS A 202 -18.96 0.03 0.67
N PRO A 203 -18.32 1.22 0.52
CA PRO A 203 -17.59 1.86 1.60
C PRO A 203 -18.41 1.92 2.88
N ILE A 204 -17.77 1.64 4.02
CA ILE A 204 -18.38 1.78 5.34
C ILE A 204 -18.23 3.20 5.86
N GLU A 205 -19.19 3.64 6.68
CA GLU A 205 -19.08 4.94 7.34
C GLU A 205 -18.18 4.83 8.57
N GLY A 206 -17.37 5.87 8.79
CA GLY A 206 -16.49 5.96 9.95
C GLY A 206 -15.01 6.02 9.56
N ALA A 207 -14.38 7.16 9.76
CA ALA A 207 -12.96 7.33 9.50
C ALA A 207 -12.17 7.18 10.81
N ILE A 208 -11.29 6.20 10.86
CA ILE A 208 -10.29 6.03 11.91
C ILE A 208 -9.10 6.94 11.56
N LYS A 209 -8.51 7.57 12.57
CA LYS A 209 -7.34 8.41 12.43
C LYS A 209 -6.08 7.67 12.86
N LEU A 210 -4.92 8.18 12.46
CA LEU A 210 -3.64 7.58 12.85
C LEU A 210 -3.48 7.51 14.37
N TYR A 211 -3.95 8.52 15.11
CA TYR A 211 -3.87 8.53 16.58
C TYR A 211 -4.77 7.49 17.27
N ASP A 212 -5.72 6.89 16.55
CA ASP A 212 -6.54 5.79 17.08
C ASP A 212 -5.84 4.43 16.95
N VAL A 213 -4.90 4.31 16.02
CA VAL A 213 -4.21 3.07 15.67
C VAL A 213 -2.78 3.01 16.22
N ILE A 214 -2.05 4.12 16.12
CA ILE A 214 -0.61 4.17 16.43
C ILE A 214 -0.41 4.70 17.86
N PRO A 215 0.26 3.95 18.74
CA PRO A 215 0.50 4.38 20.11
C PRO A 215 1.53 5.51 20.19
N GLY A 216 1.45 6.29 21.27
CA GLY A 216 2.45 7.34 21.56
C GLY A 216 2.28 8.63 20.78
N ILE A 217 1.26 8.77 19.95
CA ILE A 217 0.97 10.00 19.24
C ILE A 217 -0.18 10.76 19.90
N GLN A 218 -0.09 12.10 19.88
CA GLN A 218 -1.06 12.95 20.56
C GLN A 218 -2.40 12.95 19.81
N ARG A 219 -3.49 12.69 20.52
CA ARG A 219 -4.83 12.95 19.99
C ARG A 219 -5.00 14.43 19.76
N SER A 220 -5.43 14.80 18.58
CA SER A 220 -5.65 16.17 18.19
C SER A 220 -7.14 16.45 18.03
N ASN A 221 -7.64 17.44 18.73
CA ASN A 221 -8.97 18.02 18.53
C ASN A 221 -8.98 19.10 17.45
N PHE A 222 -7.87 19.24 16.71
CA PHE A 222 -7.78 20.23 15.64
C PHE A 222 -8.80 19.92 14.54
N ARG A 223 -9.56 20.92 14.16
CA ARG A 223 -10.34 20.86 12.94
C ARG A 223 -9.37 20.80 11.77
N LYS A 224 -9.67 19.96 10.78
CA LYS A 224 -8.92 19.95 9.52
C LYS A 224 -8.80 21.35 8.98
N GLN A 225 -7.58 21.79 8.70
CA GLN A 225 -7.37 23.00 7.95
C GLN A 225 -7.67 22.75 6.47
N LYS A 226 -8.48 23.62 5.91
CA LYS A 226 -8.81 23.60 4.49
C LYS A 226 -7.83 24.50 3.76
N PHE A 227 -6.98 23.91 2.94
CA PHE A 227 -6.11 24.66 2.03
C PHE A 227 -6.67 24.59 0.63
N SER A 228 -6.74 25.72 -0.06
CA SER A 228 -7.09 25.72 -1.48
C SER A 228 -5.99 25.02 -2.28
N PRO A 229 -6.33 24.02 -3.09
CA PRO A 229 -5.36 23.38 -3.99
C PRO A 229 -4.63 24.37 -4.90
N THR A 230 -5.31 25.43 -5.30
CA THR A 230 -4.74 26.51 -6.13
C THR A 230 -3.62 27.25 -5.40
N VAL A 231 -3.79 27.52 -4.11
CA VAL A 231 -2.76 28.19 -3.29
C VAL A 231 -1.56 27.30 -3.06
N LEU A 232 -1.79 26.00 -2.84
CA LEU A 232 -0.71 25.05 -2.53
C LEU A 232 0.08 24.58 -3.77
N PHE A 233 -0.54 24.58 -4.95
CA PHE A 233 0.01 23.94 -6.15
C PHE A 233 -0.05 24.83 -7.41
N ASP A 234 -0.19 26.12 -7.28
CA ASP A 234 -0.35 27.04 -8.42
C ASP A 234 -1.42 26.56 -9.42
N GLY A 235 -2.53 26.00 -8.91
CA GLY A 235 -3.65 25.55 -9.71
C GLY A 235 -3.53 24.13 -10.28
N LYS A 236 -2.37 23.46 -10.16
CA LYS A 236 -2.20 22.10 -10.66
C LYS A 236 -1.79 21.13 -9.55
N ILE A 237 -2.74 20.33 -9.09
CA ILE A 237 -2.49 19.29 -8.09
C ILE A 237 -1.62 18.19 -8.70
N PRO A 238 -0.50 17.79 -8.05
CA PRO A 238 0.35 16.70 -8.53
C PRO A 238 -0.42 15.38 -8.65
N GLY A 239 -0.20 14.63 -9.73
CA GLY A 239 -0.85 13.33 -9.96
C GLY A 239 -0.61 12.29 -8.85
N SER A 240 0.47 12.44 -8.08
CA SER A 240 0.78 11.59 -6.93
C SER A 240 -0.17 11.79 -5.73
N ARG A 241 -1.07 12.75 -5.76
CA ARG A 241 -2.06 13.02 -4.70
C ARG A 241 -3.35 12.21 -4.86
N GLY A 242 -3.47 11.45 -5.95
CA GLY A 242 -4.45 10.38 -6.16
C GLY A 242 -5.89 10.74 -5.80
N ARG A 243 -6.49 9.95 -4.94
CA ARG A 243 -7.88 10.03 -4.54
C ARG A 243 -8.27 11.38 -3.89
N PHE A 244 -7.34 12.05 -3.22
CA PHE A 244 -7.61 13.32 -2.55
C PHE A 244 -7.66 14.54 -3.49
N GLN A 245 -7.32 14.38 -4.77
CA GLN A 245 -7.42 15.45 -5.76
C GLN A 245 -8.83 15.98 -6.00
N LYS A 246 -9.84 15.16 -5.74
CA LYS A 246 -11.25 15.51 -5.95
C LYS A 246 -11.88 16.22 -4.76
N LEU A 247 -11.17 16.32 -3.65
CA LEU A 247 -11.63 17.01 -2.46
C LEU A 247 -11.19 18.46 -2.55
N ASP A 248 -12.13 19.38 -2.30
CA ASP A 248 -11.84 20.81 -2.17
C ASP A 248 -10.95 21.11 -0.95
N GLU A 249 -10.65 20.09 -0.16
CA GLU A 249 -9.87 20.13 1.06
C GLU A 249 -8.66 19.21 0.96
N LEU A 250 -7.48 19.79 1.01
CA LEU A 250 -6.25 19.05 1.25
C LEU A 250 -6.06 18.91 2.75
N ASN A 251 -5.93 17.68 3.20
CA ASN A 251 -5.57 17.41 4.59
C ASN A 251 -4.05 17.25 4.74
N ASP A 252 -3.60 17.08 5.97
CA ASP A 252 -2.17 16.97 6.32
C ASP A 252 -1.48 15.71 5.79
N PHE A 253 -2.23 14.83 5.10
CA PHE A 253 -1.69 13.69 4.36
C PHE A 253 -0.60 14.09 3.36
N PHE A 254 -0.62 15.33 2.88
CA PHE A 254 0.30 15.82 1.87
C PHE A 254 1.59 16.42 2.41
N LEU A 255 1.72 16.53 3.73
CA LEU A 255 2.94 17.05 4.35
C LEU A 255 3.96 15.93 4.51
N PHE A 256 5.04 16.01 3.76
CA PHE A 256 6.13 15.04 3.79
C PHE A 256 7.44 15.67 3.35
N THR A 257 8.54 15.06 3.78
CA THR A 257 9.87 15.39 3.24
C THR A 257 10.05 14.65 1.91
N ASP A 258 10.20 15.40 0.81
CA ASP A 258 10.36 14.83 -0.53
C ASP A 258 11.21 15.79 -1.38
N ILE A 259 11.84 15.26 -2.40
CA ILE A 259 12.60 16.01 -3.40
C ILE A 259 11.75 16.42 -4.61
N ARG A 260 10.45 16.19 -4.58
CA ARG A 260 9.52 16.57 -5.66
C ARG A 260 9.14 18.05 -5.58
N ASP A 261 8.78 18.62 -6.72
CA ASP A 261 8.30 19.99 -6.80
C ASP A 261 6.90 20.14 -6.19
N GLY A 262 6.67 21.21 -5.42
CA GLY A 262 5.38 21.53 -4.81
C GLY A 262 5.50 22.31 -3.50
N HIS A 263 4.51 23.12 -3.20
CA HIS A 263 4.51 23.99 -2.01
C HIS A 263 4.48 23.23 -0.67
N THR A 264 3.90 22.05 -0.64
CA THR A 264 3.84 21.20 0.57
C THR A 264 5.06 20.31 0.73
N THR A 265 5.94 20.26 -0.27
CA THR A 265 7.15 19.46 -0.24
C THR A 265 8.24 20.17 0.53
N ILE A 266 8.92 19.45 1.41
CA ILE A 266 10.10 19.92 2.11
C ILE A 266 11.33 19.37 1.38
N HIS A 267 12.16 20.27 0.91
CA HIS A 267 13.40 19.93 0.21
C HIS A 267 14.60 19.97 1.15
N SER A 268 15.71 19.33 0.78
CA SER A 268 16.95 19.38 1.56
C SER A 268 17.41 20.82 1.85
N TRP A 269 17.27 21.72 0.87
CA TRP A 269 17.60 23.14 1.04
C TRP A 269 16.61 23.94 1.89
N ASP A 270 15.47 23.37 2.29
CA ASP A 270 14.58 23.97 3.29
C ASP A 270 15.02 23.64 4.72
N LEU A 271 15.81 22.58 4.89
CA LEU A 271 16.29 22.08 6.18
C LEU A 271 17.67 22.62 6.57
N ILE A 272 18.34 23.28 5.65
CA ILE A 272 19.68 23.87 5.78
C ILE A 272 19.56 25.37 5.46
N GLU A 273 20.36 26.19 6.10
CA GLU A 273 20.37 27.60 5.83
C GLU A 273 20.82 27.88 4.38
N THR A 274 19.90 28.36 3.56
CA THR A 274 20.11 28.65 2.14
C THR A 274 19.59 30.02 1.76
N THR A 275 20.34 30.70 0.91
CA THR A 275 19.96 31.99 0.32
C THR A 275 18.88 31.81 -0.75
N SER A 276 18.18 32.89 -1.11
CA SER A 276 17.21 32.85 -2.23
C SER A 276 17.87 32.44 -3.56
N ARG A 277 19.14 32.81 -3.76
CA ARG A 277 19.90 32.43 -4.94
C ARG A 277 20.21 30.93 -4.98
N GLU A 278 20.64 30.35 -3.87
CA GLU A 278 20.88 28.92 -3.72
C GLU A 278 19.58 28.12 -3.92
N LYS A 279 18.47 28.59 -3.39
CA LYS A 279 17.14 27.97 -3.61
C LYS A 279 16.76 27.99 -5.10
N LEU A 280 17.00 29.10 -5.81
CA LEU A 280 16.76 29.20 -7.25
C LEU A 280 17.60 28.19 -8.03
N ILE A 281 18.88 28.03 -7.69
CA ILE A 281 19.77 27.04 -8.32
C ILE A 281 19.20 25.62 -8.09
N CYS A 282 18.88 25.27 -6.85
CA CYS A 282 18.31 23.96 -6.51
C CYS A 282 17.00 23.67 -7.26
N GLN A 283 16.07 24.64 -7.30
CA GLN A 283 14.82 24.52 -8.03
C GLN A 283 15.03 24.33 -9.54
N THR A 284 16.01 25.04 -10.12
CA THR A 284 16.33 24.90 -11.53
C THR A 284 16.90 23.52 -11.84
N ILE A 285 17.80 23.00 -11.02
CA ILE A 285 18.28 21.63 -11.12
C ILE A 285 17.11 20.64 -11.02
N MET A 286 16.25 20.80 -10.02
CA MET A 286 15.09 19.91 -9.79
C MET A 286 14.16 19.85 -10.99
N LYS A 287 13.83 21.00 -11.61
CA LYS A 287 12.96 21.08 -12.80
C LYS A 287 13.54 20.46 -14.05
N ASN A 288 14.86 20.43 -14.16
CA ASN A 288 15.52 20.03 -15.40
C ASN A 288 16.10 18.61 -15.38
N ARG A 289 16.54 18.09 -14.22
CA ARG A 289 17.20 16.80 -14.08
C ARG A 289 16.43 15.59 -14.62
N ARG A 290 15.10 15.70 -14.80
CA ARG A 290 14.22 14.63 -15.31
C ARG A 290 13.92 14.73 -16.79
N LYS A 291 14.40 15.76 -17.47
CA LYS A 291 14.18 15.90 -18.90
C LYS A 291 15.04 14.91 -19.67
N ASN A 292 14.44 14.20 -20.62
CA ASN A 292 15.11 13.17 -21.43
C ASN A 292 16.32 13.70 -22.21
N ILE A 293 16.38 15.01 -22.49
CA ILE A 293 17.56 15.64 -23.14
C ILE A 293 18.84 15.55 -22.31
N TYR A 294 18.74 15.27 -20.99
CA TYR A 294 19.87 15.14 -20.09
C TYR A 294 20.16 13.69 -19.68
N GLY A 295 19.33 12.73 -20.13
CA GLY A 295 19.50 11.31 -19.88
C GLY A 295 18.18 10.57 -19.65
N GLU A 296 18.25 9.24 -19.61
CA GLU A 296 17.08 8.36 -19.52
C GLU A 296 16.64 8.05 -18.08
N LYS A 297 17.39 8.51 -17.07
CA LYS A 297 17.11 8.20 -15.67
C LYS A 297 16.07 9.15 -15.07
N ASP A 298 15.33 8.68 -14.09
CA ASP A 298 14.51 9.53 -13.23
C ASP A 298 15.40 10.37 -12.30
N GLY A 299 16.06 11.35 -12.88
CA GLY A 299 17.04 12.23 -12.26
C GLY A 299 18.46 11.99 -12.79
N ASN A 300 18.89 12.88 -13.65
CA ASN A 300 20.22 12.86 -14.25
C ASN A 300 21.09 13.97 -13.65
N PRO A 301 22.39 13.73 -13.38
CA PRO A 301 23.32 14.80 -13.03
C PRO A 301 23.40 15.84 -14.15
N LEU A 302 23.50 17.11 -13.79
CA LEU A 302 23.61 18.20 -14.76
C LEU A 302 25.04 18.82 -14.71
N GLN A 303 25.69 18.89 -15.85
CA GLN A 303 27.03 19.52 -15.96
C GLN A 303 26.95 21.02 -15.72
N PHE A 304 27.99 21.61 -15.16
CA PHE A 304 28.07 23.07 -14.91
C PHE A 304 27.71 23.89 -16.14
N LYS A 305 28.27 23.55 -17.32
CA LYS A 305 27.95 24.23 -18.58
C LYS A 305 26.45 24.23 -18.91
N VAL A 306 25.74 23.16 -18.59
CA VAL A 306 24.28 23.09 -18.77
C VAL A 306 23.58 24.00 -17.74
N LEU A 307 23.99 23.95 -16.48
CA LEU A 307 23.43 24.81 -15.44
C LEU A 307 23.67 26.29 -15.77
N ALA A 308 24.84 26.68 -16.30
CA ALA A 308 25.14 28.04 -16.71
C ALA A 308 24.26 28.55 -17.88
N THR A 309 23.74 27.66 -18.72
CA THR A 309 22.73 28.06 -19.74
C THR A 309 21.36 28.26 -19.18
N LEU A 310 21.02 27.59 -18.05
CA LEU A 310 19.71 27.63 -17.43
C LEU A 310 19.59 28.72 -16.36
N ILE A 311 20.70 29.12 -15.77
CA ILE A 311 20.77 30.05 -14.64
C ILE A 311 21.67 31.23 -15.04
N PRO A 312 21.11 32.43 -15.23
CA PRO A 312 21.91 33.60 -15.60
C PRO A 312 23.01 33.88 -14.57
N GLU A 313 24.21 34.21 -15.08
CA GLU A 313 25.38 34.61 -14.29
C GLU A 313 25.81 33.59 -13.22
N LEU A 314 25.53 32.30 -13.42
CA LEU A 314 25.92 31.24 -12.48
C LEU A 314 27.44 31.16 -12.38
N LYS A 315 27.96 31.21 -11.16
CA LYS A 315 29.39 31.04 -10.86
C LYS A 315 29.67 29.63 -10.31
N GLN A 316 30.84 29.09 -10.60
CA GLN A 316 31.24 27.78 -10.07
C GLN A 316 31.21 27.76 -8.53
N THR A 317 31.62 28.83 -7.87
CA THR A 317 31.63 28.97 -6.43
C THR A 317 30.24 28.86 -5.80
N GLU A 318 29.14 29.18 -6.51
CA GLU A 318 27.78 29.01 -6.01
C GLU A 318 27.38 27.53 -5.96
N ILE A 319 27.85 26.72 -6.93
CA ILE A 319 27.67 25.28 -6.93
C ILE A 319 28.54 24.63 -5.86
N ASP A 320 29.79 25.06 -5.73
CA ASP A 320 30.72 24.53 -4.72
C ASP A 320 30.20 24.76 -3.32
N ASN A 321 29.62 25.93 -3.03
CA ASN A 321 28.94 26.21 -1.75
C ASN A 321 27.77 25.25 -1.48
N LEU A 322 27.01 24.85 -2.51
CA LEU A 322 25.93 23.89 -2.36
C LEU A 322 26.45 22.44 -2.18
N VAL A 323 27.65 22.14 -2.68
CA VAL A 323 28.34 20.89 -2.43
C VAL A 323 28.89 20.87 -1.00
N ASP A 324 29.51 21.93 -0.54
CA ASP A 324 30.01 22.07 0.84
C ASP A 324 28.90 21.97 1.88
N LYS A 325 27.70 22.48 1.53
CA LYS A 325 26.48 22.31 2.34
C LYS A 325 25.85 20.93 2.25
N GLU A 326 26.45 19.98 1.56
CA GLU A 326 25.93 18.62 1.32
C GLU A 326 24.50 18.60 0.72
N ILE A 327 24.09 19.65 0.04
CA ILE A 327 22.84 19.71 -0.73
C ILE A 327 23.06 19.05 -2.10
N LEU A 328 24.16 19.42 -2.77
CA LEU A 328 24.60 18.83 -4.01
C LEU A 328 25.83 17.94 -3.77
N ARG A 329 26.12 17.10 -4.76
CA ARG A 329 27.34 16.32 -4.86
C ARG A 329 27.82 16.32 -6.30
N SER A 330 29.12 16.27 -6.48
CA SER A 330 29.70 15.97 -7.78
C SER A 330 29.54 14.47 -8.10
N VAL A 331 29.24 14.17 -9.34
CA VAL A 331 29.07 12.80 -9.86
C VAL A 331 30.03 12.64 -11.03
N ASP A 332 31.31 12.42 -10.72
CA ASP A 332 32.38 12.28 -11.69
C ASP A 332 32.19 13.22 -12.90
N ASP A 333 32.49 12.79 -14.12
CA ASP A 333 32.33 13.59 -15.36
C ASP A 333 30.85 13.90 -15.73
N LYS A 334 29.89 13.46 -14.95
CA LYS A 334 28.44 13.62 -15.23
C LYS A 334 27.86 14.93 -14.74
N GLY A 335 28.53 15.62 -13.84
CA GLY A 335 28.10 16.91 -13.28
C GLY A 335 27.54 16.80 -11.86
N TYR A 336 26.54 17.61 -11.53
CA TYR A 336 26.02 17.77 -10.17
C TYR A 336 24.63 17.14 -10.01
N ASP A 337 24.38 16.53 -8.85
CA ASP A 337 23.11 15.96 -8.47
C ASP A 337 22.90 16.15 -6.96
N PHE A 338 21.66 15.99 -6.49
CA PHE A 338 21.36 16.06 -5.06
C PHE A 338 21.96 14.87 -4.31
N VAL A 339 22.45 15.10 -3.10
CA VAL A 339 23.02 14.06 -2.24
C VAL A 339 22.05 12.91 -2.03
N ASN A 340 20.77 13.22 -1.86
CA ASN A 340 19.69 12.22 -1.63
C ASN A 340 19.03 11.70 -2.92
N SER A 341 19.55 12.00 -4.09
CA SER A 341 18.91 11.68 -5.38
C SER A 341 18.80 10.20 -5.72
N LYS A 342 19.68 9.36 -5.17
CA LYS A 342 19.63 7.88 -5.39
C LYS A 342 18.44 7.21 -4.71
N ILE A 343 17.88 7.90 -3.76
CA ILE A 343 16.69 7.45 -3.04
C ILE A 343 15.58 8.32 -3.58
N SER A 344 14.77 7.79 -4.46
CA SER A 344 13.66 8.50 -5.12
C SER A 344 12.68 9.14 -4.13
N SER A 345 12.92 8.98 -2.84
CA SER A 345 12.07 9.44 -1.76
C SER A 345 12.89 9.82 -0.53
N GLY A 346 12.68 11.01 -0.03
CA GLY A 346 13.06 11.43 1.29
C GLY A 346 14.43 12.08 1.45
N ILE A 347 14.62 12.62 2.63
CA ILE A 347 15.81 13.34 3.08
C ILE A 347 16.28 12.70 4.38
N ASN A 348 17.56 12.41 4.51
CA ASN A 348 18.13 11.77 5.70
C ASN A 348 17.40 10.49 6.11
N GLY A 349 16.95 9.70 5.13
CA GLY A 349 16.24 8.45 5.37
C GLY A 349 14.74 8.58 5.67
N ILE A 350 14.19 9.81 5.61
CA ILE A 350 12.76 10.08 5.85
C ILE A 350 12.09 10.38 4.52
N SER A 351 11.06 9.62 4.16
CA SER A 351 10.26 9.88 2.95
C SER A 351 9.09 10.77 3.26
N LYS A 352 8.35 10.50 4.33
CA LYS A 352 7.16 11.21 4.71
C LYS A 352 7.03 11.25 6.23
N ILE A 353 6.45 12.32 6.75
CA ILE A 353 6.05 12.42 8.15
C ILE A 353 4.56 12.78 8.15
N PHE A 354 3.72 11.84 8.53
CA PHE A 354 2.29 12.06 8.64
C PHE A 354 1.95 12.67 9.99
N LEU A 355 1.00 13.59 10.02
CA LEU A 355 0.52 14.16 11.26
C LEU A 355 -0.48 13.22 11.96
N PRO A 356 -0.64 13.32 13.30
CA PRO A 356 -1.52 12.43 14.06
C PRO A 356 -2.97 12.39 13.57
N HIS A 357 -3.47 13.51 13.08
CA HIS A 357 -4.84 13.67 12.58
C HIS A 357 -4.99 13.40 11.07
N ALA A 358 -3.95 12.93 10.41
CA ALA A 358 -4.04 12.54 9.00
C ALA A 358 -5.09 11.42 8.83
N ASP A 359 -5.85 11.49 7.73
CA ASP A 359 -6.90 10.51 7.45
C ASP A 359 -6.32 9.15 7.09
N ALA A 360 -5.19 9.14 6.40
CA ALA A 360 -4.53 7.91 5.97
C ALA A 360 -3.04 8.11 5.71
N ILE A 361 -2.27 7.06 5.87
CA ILE A 361 -0.91 6.94 5.35
C ILE A 361 -0.94 6.38 3.92
N ALA A 362 0.19 6.47 3.23
CA ALA A 362 0.37 5.81 1.93
C ALA A 362 0.39 4.27 2.08
N THR A 363 0.19 3.57 0.98
CA THR A 363 0.28 2.10 0.91
C THR A 363 1.57 1.58 1.56
N LEU A 364 1.44 0.70 2.55
CA LEU A 364 2.55 -0.06 3.10
C LEU A 364 3.08 -1.03 2.03
N THR A 365 4.40 -1.08 1.87
CA THR A 365 5.05 -1.92 0.87
C THR A 365 5.96 -2.96 1.49
N ALA A 366 6.21 -4.06 0.77
CA ALA A 366 7.10 -5.14 1.19
C ALA A 366 8.55 -4.69 1.45
N THR A 367 9.04 -3.70 0.72
CA THR A 367 10.38 -3.14 0.93
C THR A 367 10.48 -2.26 2.17
N GLY A 368 9.36 -2.10 2.88
CA GLY A 368 9.18 -1.12 3.94
C GLY A 368 9.03 0.29 3.39
N THR A 369 8.47 1.16 4.19
CA THR A 369 8.43 2.59 3.91
C THR A 369 9.41 3.31 4.84
N ARG A 370 9.94 4.43 4.39
CA ARG A 370 10.67 5.38 5.22
C ARG A 370 9.72 6.45 5.72
N ASP A 371 8.51 6.03 6.05
CA ASP A 371 7.44 6.88 6.53
C ASP A 371 7.45 6.88 8.06
N PHE A 372 7.20 8.05 8.59
CA PHE A 372 7.16 8.35 10.01
C PHE A 372 5.81 8.98 10.36
N VAL A 373 5.50 8.99 11.64
CA VAL A 373 4.34 9.68 12.18
C VAL A 373 4.80 10.68 13.22
N ALA A 374 4.32 11.91 13.12
CA ALA A 374 4.60 12.93 14.12
C ALA A 374 3.92 12.57 15.45
N THR A 375 4.61 12.85 16.55
CA THR A 375 4.08 12.60 17.91
C THR A 375 3.17 13.71 18.40
N ILE A 376 3.26 14.90 17.78
CA ILE A 376 2.44 16.08 18.09
C ILE A 376 1.76 16.60 16.83
N SER A 377 0.65 17.29 17.00
CA SER A 377 -0.03 18.03 15.93
C SER A 377 0.40 19.48 15.93
N ILE A 378 0.40 20.09 14.75
CA ILE A 378 0.61 21.52 14.56
C ILE A 378 -0.61 22.15 13.91
N GLN A 379 -0.80 23.44 14.11
CA GLN A 379 -1.86 24.23 13.47
C GLN A 379 -1.28 25.53 12.96
N CYS A 380 -1.56 25.87 11.72
CA CYS A 380 -1.21 27.15 11.12
C CYS A 380 -2.16 27.46 9.96
N GLN A 381 -2.56 28.73 9.82
CA GLN A 381 -3.55 29.12 8.80
C GLN A 381 -2.94 29.34 7.41
N GLU A 382 -1.68 29.78 7.37
CA GLU A 382 -0.99 30.11 6.13
C GLU A 382 -0.10 28.93 5.67
N PRO A 383 -0.17 28.51 4.39
CA PRO A 383 0.58 27.34 3.90
C PRO A 383 2.11 27.46 4.07
N LEU A 384 2.69 28.62 3.82
CA LEU A 384 4.14 28.82 4.00
C LEU A 384 4.52 28.78 5.48
N ALA A 385 3.78 29.49 6.34
CA ALA A 385 3.98 29.44 7.79
C ALA A 385 3.74 28.03 8.35
N TYR A 386 2.85 27.25 7.74
CA TYR A 386 2.64 25.83 8.09
C TYR A 386 3.90 25.01 7.83
N LYS A 387 4.54 25.17 6.67
CA LYS A 387 5.80 24.47 6.32
C LYS A 387 6.92 24.82 7.30
N GLU A 388 7.10 26.10 7.60
CA GLU A 388 8.12 26.56 8.57
C GLU A 388 7.86 26.01 9.97
N THR A 389 6.61 26.03 10.41
CA THR A 389 6.18 25.49 11.71
C THR A 389 6.43 23.97 11.76
N PHE A 390 6.10 23.24 10.68
CA PHE A 390 6.38 21.81 10.57
C PHE A 390 7.88 21.52 10.70
N ILE A 391 8.71 22.25 9.97
CA ILE A 391 10.18 22.07 10.05
C ILE A 391 10.67 22.33 11.47
N ARG A 392 10.28 23.43 12.09
CA ARG A 392 10.73 23.83 13.43
C ARG A 392 10.22 22.89 14.53
N GLU A 393 8.91 22.63 14.54
CA GLU A 393 8.28 21.91 15.66
C GLU A 393 8.32 20.39 15.52
N ILE A 394 8.24 19.86 14.30
CA ILE A 394 8.24 18.42 14.04
C ILE A 394 9.65 17.92 13.68
N TYR A 395 10.20 18.44 12.57
CA TYR A 395 11.43 17.87 12.01
C TYR A 395 12.67 18.18 12.89
N GLN A 396 12.93 19.44 13.21
CA GLN A 396 14.11 19.84 13.97
C GLN A 396 14.08 19.35 15.43
N LYS A 397 12.90 19.36 16.06
CA LYS A 397 12.74 18.84 17.42
C LYS A 397 12.62 17.31 17.49
N LYS A 398 12.65 16.62 16.33
CA LYS A 398 12.48 15.16 16.22
C LYS A 398 11.20 14.65 16.87
N ASN A 399 10.13 15.44 16.80
CA ASN A 399 8.80 15.06 17.28
C ASN A 399 8.10 14.11 16.29
N PHE A 400 8.76 13.02 15.92
CA PHE A 400 8.22 11.98 15.04
C PHE A 400 8.90 10.63 15.35
N GLN A 401 8.21 9.56 15.01
CA GLN A 401 8.65 8.19 15.22
C GLN A 401 8.48 7.35 13.95
N PRO A 402 9.31 6.32 13.73
CA PRO A 402 9.12 5.38 12.63
C PRO A 402 7.89 4.51 12.90
N LEU A 403 7.26 4.03 11.82
CA LEU A 403 6.25 2.97 11.93
C LEU A 403 6.94 1.64 12.26
N THR A 404 6.47 0.97 13.29
CA THR A 404 6.94 -0.36 13.68
C THR A 404 6.22 -1.48 12.92
N ALA A 405 6.68 -2.72 12.99
CA ALA A 405 5.95 -3.86 12.43
C ALA A 405 4.59 -4.06 13.12
N GLN A 406 4.49 -3.75 14.42
CA GLN A 406 3.22 -3.78 15.13
C GLN A 406 2.24 -2.72 14.60
N ASP A 407 2.74 -1.52 14.25
CA ASP A 407 1.91 -0.49 13.60
C ASP A 407 1.45 -0.96 12.21
N TYR A 408 2.32 -1.65 11.44
CA TYR A 408 1.93 -2.23 10.16
C TYR A 408 0.80 -3.26 10.32
N ALA A 409 0.88 -4.12 11.35
CA ALA A 409 -0.17 -5.10 11.62
C ALA A 409 -1.51 -4.41 11.88
N LYS A 410 -1.54 -3.39 12.73
CA LYS A 410 -2.75 -2.60 13.03
C LYS A 410 -3.28 -1.86 11.81
N LEU A 411 -2.39 -1.26 11.00
CA LEU A 411 -2.74 -0.54 9.77
C LEU A 411 -3.25 -1.45 8.65
N GLN A 412 -3.01 -2.76 8.74
CA GLN A 412 -3.58 -3.79 7.86
C GLN A 412 -4.83 -4.47 8.46
N GLY A 413 -5.18 -4.13 9.72
CA GLY A 413 -6.32 -4.69 10.42
C GLY A 413 -6.10 -6.07 11.03
N PHE A 414 -4.83 -6.48 11.25
CA PHE A 414 -4.53 -7.72 11.95
C PHE A 414 -4.95 -7.61 13.43
N PRO A 415 -5.56 -8.66 13.98
CA PRO A 415 -6.01 -8.66 15.37
C PRO A 415 -4.84 -8.67 16.35
N GLU A 416 -5.08 -8.24 17.59
CA GLU A 416 -4.03 -8.15 18.62
C GLU A 416 -3.40 -9.50 18.99
N TRP A 417 -4.14 -10.61 18.85
CA TRP A 417 -3.63 -11.96 19.11
C TRP A 417 -2.67 -12.46 18.04
N PHE A 418 -2.61 -11.79 16.87
CA PHE A 418 -1.76 -12.22 15.76
C PHE A 418 -0.29 -11.99 16.09
N LYS A 419 0.49 -13.05 16.04
CA LYS A 419 1.94 -13.03 16.28
C LYS A 419 2.67 -12.67 14.97
N ILE A 420 3.29 -11.50 14.95
CA ILE A 420 4.17 -11.10 13.84
C ILE A 420 5.52 -11.83 13.94
N TYR A 421 6.24 -11.91 12.83
CA TYR A 421 7.58 -12.49 12.81
C TYR A 421 8.53 -11.70 13.72
N GLU A 422 9.44 -12.38 14.42
CA GLU A 422 10.35 -11.76 15.41
C GLU A 422 11.27 -10.68 14.82
N ASN A 423 11.76 -10.88 13.58
CA ASN A 423 12.60 -9.90 12.91
C ASN A 423 11.75 -8.79 12.28
N GLU A 424 11.95 -7.56 12.72
CA GLU A 424 11.21 -6.35 12.33
C GLU A 424 11.14 -6.15 10.81
N THR A 425 12.25 -6.32 10.09
CA THR A 425 12.29 -6.14 8.62
C THR A 425 11.49 -7.22 7.91
N THR A 426 11.58 -8.47 8.37
CA THR A 426 10.82 -9.59 7.83
C THR A 426 9.32 -9.40 8.10
N ALA A 427 8.96 -9.00 9.32
CA ALA A 427 7.56 -8.73 9.68
C ALA A 427 6.96 -7.61 8.82
N LYS A 428 7.67 -6.49 8.63
CA LYS A 428 7.22 -5.41 7.73
C LYS A 428 7.09 -5.88 6.28
N HIS A 429 8.01 -6.73 5.81
CA HIS A 429 7.93 -7.31 4.47
C HIS A 429 6.66 -8.15 4.31
N GLN A 430 6.38 -9.03 5.26
CA GLN A 430 5.20 -9.89 5.27
C GLN A 430 3.90 -9.07 5.32
N LEU A 431 3.81 -8.11 6.25
CA LEU A 431 2.66 -7.24 6.43
C LEU A 431 2.42 -6.29 5.24
N GLY A 432 3.50 -5.81 4.61
CA GLY A 432 3.41 -5.00 3.38
C GLY A 432 2.85 -5.77 2.18
N ASN A 433 3.08 -7.10 2.13
CA ASN A 433 2.51 -8.00 1.12
C ASN A 433 1.10 -8.48 1.47
N ALA A 434 0.71 -8.45 2.74
CA ALA A 434 -0.58 -8.96 3.18
C ALA A 434 -1.76 -8.16 2.61
N VAL A 435 -2.90 -8.81 2.50
CA VAL A 435 -4.20 -8.17 2.22
C VAL A 435 -4.71 -7.45 3.48
N SER A 436 -5.55 -6.44 3.28
CA SER A 436 -6.21 -5.74 4.39
C SER A 436 -7.38 -6.56 4.92
N ILE A 437 -7.32 -6.93 6.19
CA ILE A 437 -8.30 -7.82 6.83
C ILE A 437 -9.74 -7.33 6.71
N PRO A 438 -10.09 -6.04 7.00
CA PRO A 438 -11.46 -5.56 6.87
C PRO A 438 -11.99 -5.59 5.44
N VAL A 439 -11.15 -5.31 4.44
CA VAL A 439 -11.56 -5.39 3.03
C VAL A 439 -11.98 -6.81 2.68
N VAL A 440 -11.14 -7.79 3.05
CA VAL A 440 -11.43 -9.21 2.79
C VAL A 440 -12.67 -9.66 3.56
N TYR A 441 -12.86 -9.21 4.80
CA TYR A 441 -14.04 -9.54 5.60
C TYR A 441 -15.34 -9.12 4.91
N HIS A 442 -15.46 -7.85 4.51
CA HIS A 442 -16.65 -7.35 3.85
C HIS A 442 -16.89 -8.00 2.49
N LEU A 443 -15.82 -8.24 1.75
CA LEU A 443 -15.88 -8.92 0.45
C LEU A 443 -16.33 -10.38 0.59
N ALA A 444 -15.71 -11.13 1.50
CA ALA A 444 -16.06 -12.52 1.78
C ALA A 444 -17.49 -12.63 2.30
N LYS A 445 -17.92 -11.74 3.21
CA LYS A 445 -19.31 -11.71 3.70
C LYS A 445 -20.30 -11.56 2.54
N ALA A 446 -20.10 -10.57 1.66
CA ALA A 446 -20.96 -10.37 0.49
C ALA A 446 -20.96 -11.59 -0.46
N LEU A 447 -19.83 -12.28 -0.62
CA LEU A 447 -19.73 -13.48 -1.43
C LEU A 447 -20.49 -14.64 -0.81
N LEU A 448 -20.31 -14.91 0.50
CA LEU A 448 -20.91 -16.05 1.20
C LEU A 448 -22.43 -15.97 1.19
N GLU A 449 -23.02 -14.77 1.24
CA GLU A 449 -24.46 -14.54 1.12
C GLU A 449 -25.05 -15.00 -0.25
N ASN A 450 -24.21 -15.11 -1.28
CA ASN A 450 -24.60 -15.52 -2.63
C ASN A 450 -24.36 -17.00 -2.93
N ILE A 451 -23.59 -17.71 -2.13
CA ILE A 451 -23.30 -19.14 -2.33
C ILE A 451 -23.96 -20.05 -1.28
N LEU A 452 -24.56 -19.47 -0.27
CA LEU A 452 -25.42 -20.11 0.74
C LEU A 452 -26.89 -20.09 0.30
#